data_a76888be8c3c8115f06c63497e3155e3
#
_entry.id   a76888be8c3c8115f06c63497e3155e3
#
_cell.length_a   1.000
_cell.length_b   1.000
_cell.length_c   1.000
_cell.angle_alpha   90.00
_cell.angle_beta   90.00
_cell.angle_gamma   90.00
#
_symmetry.space_group_name_H-M   'P 1'
#
loop_
_entity.id
_entity.type
_entity.pdbx_description
1 polymer ?
#
loop_
_entity_poly.entity_id
_entity_poly.type
_entity_poly.pdbx_seq_one_letter_code
_entity_poly.pdbx_strand_id
1 'polypeptide(L)'
;DTVEVNGRTRYVNLVTSKLEDYEPPVSYFKDIDGQKEEEWHGVCIDIDIPCELIPSRTPGHHHLYIERALPWSKYVKLLQVLAECEIIEQGYAYASIQRKMTCLRLPDKYYEAKKVEIKESFKHFLEKLAKDENG
;
A
#
# COMPACT_ATOMS: atom_id res chain seq x y z
N ASP A 1 -11.65 -3.54 25.76
CA ASP A 1 -12.64 -2.57 26.25
C ASP A 1 -13.55 -2.11 25.12
N THR A 2 -14.82 -1.93 25.45
CA THR A 2 -15.83 -1.51 24.48
C THR A 2 -16.65 -0.34 25.04
N VAL A 3 -17.22 0.46 24.12
CA VAL A 3 -18.21 1.48 24.47
C VAL A 3 -19.39 1.35 23.53
N GLU A 4 -20.55 1.85 23.96
CA GLU A 4 -21.72 1.93 23.08
C GLU A 4 -21.81 3.32 22.46
N VAL A 5 -21.97 3.34 21.12
CA VAL A 5 -22.17 4.57 20.37
C VAL A 5 -23.35 4.32 19.41
N ASN A 6 -24.38 5.14 19.54
CA ASN A 6 -25.60 5.03 18.70
C ASN A 6 -26.21 3.62 18.73
N GLY A 7 -26.24 2.99 19.93
CA GLY A 7 -26.80 1.65 20.10
C GLY A 7 -25.94 0.51 19.61
N ARG A 8 -24.69 0.78 19.22
CA ARG A 8 -23.76 -0.26 18.76
C ARG A 8 -22.55 -0.33 19.67
N THR A 9 -22.03 -1.55 19.86
CA THR A 9 -20.83 -1.80 20.63
C THR A 9 -19.62 -1.48 19.78
N ARG A 10 -18.68 -0.67 20.29
CA ARG A 10 -17.44 -0.33 19.64
C ARG A 10 -16.24 -0.72 20.49
N TYR A 11 -15.18 -1.14 19.85
CA TYR A 11 -13.91 -1.39 20.51
C TYR A 11 -13.14 -0.08 20.60
N VAL A 12 -12.77 0.33 21.82
CA VAL A 12 -12.11 1.63 22.04
C VAL A 12 -10.63 1.63 21.66
N ASN A 13 -10.03 0.45 21.51
CA ASN A 13 -8.63 0.28 21.20
C ASN A 13 -8.38 -0.32 19.80
N LEU A 14 -9.38 -0.34 18.95
CA LEU A 14 -9.26 -0.90 17.60
C LEU A 14 -9.69 0.14 16.56
N VAL A 15 -8.99 0.12 15.44
CA VAL A 15 -9.42 0.75 14.21
C VAL A 15 -9.95 -0.38 13.31
N THR A 16 -11.14 -0.21 12.75
CA THR A 16 -11.74 -1.22 11.88
C THR A 16 -11.90 -0.69 10.47
N SER A 17 -12.06 -1.60 9.51
CA SER A 17 -12.35 -1.25 8.13
C SER A 17 -13.81 -0.87 7.88
N LYS A 18 -14.68 -1.07 8.85
CA LYS A 18 -16.11 -0.77 8.73
C LYS A 18 -16.36 0.73 8.60
N LEU A 19 -17.00 1.16 7.52
CA LEU A 19 -17.29 2.58 7.30
C LEU A 19 -18.34 3.13 8.27
N GLU A 20 -19.13 2.27 8.89
CA GLU A 20 -20.08 2.69 9.94
C GLU A 20 -19.39 3.26 11.18
N ASP A 21 -18.08 2.98 11.35
CA ASP A 21 -17.29 3.50 12.45
C ASP A 21 -16.77 4.91 12.20
N TYR A 22 -16.93 5.45 11.00
CA TYR A 22 -16.49 6.80 10.65
C TYR A 22 -17.56 7.84 10.96
N GLU A 23 -17.11 9.09 11.13
CA GLU A 23 -17.98 10.21 11.50
C GLU A 23 -17.83 11.33 10.44
N PRO A 24 -18.88 11.73 9.69
CA PRO A 24 -20.22 11.14 9.75
C PRO A 24 -20.27 9.75 9.09
N PRO A 25 -21.26 8.92 9.46
CA PRO A 25 -21.44 7.63 8.79
C PRO A 25 -21.68 7.82 7.30
N VAL A 26 -21.06 6.99 6.48
CA VAL A 26 -21.24 7.03 5.03
C VAL A 26 -21.94 5.77 4.55
N SER A 27 -22.55 5.84 3.36
CA SER A 27 -23.11 4.64 2.75
C SER A 27 -22.00 3.67 2.39
N TYR A 28 -22.05 2.46 2.93
CA TYR A 28 -21.04 1.44 2.71
C TYR A 28 -21.52 0.28 1.85
N PHE A 29 -22.74 0.40 1.29
CA PHE A 29 -23.23 -0.53 0.28
C PHE A 29 -23.41 0.26 -1.01
N LYS A 30 -22.67 -0.13 -2.06
CA LYS A 30 -22.73 0.52 -3.36
C LYS A 30 -22.60 -0.50 -4.47
N ASP A 31 -23.25 -0.22 -5.60
CA ASP A 31 -23.07 -0.98 -6.82
C ASP A 31 -21.65 -0.82 -7.34
N ILE A 32 -21.11 -1.93 -7.81
CA ILE A 32 -19.83 -1.96 -8.50
C ILE A 32 -20.10 -2.41 -9.94
N ASP A 33 -19.83 -1.53 -10.90
CA ASP A 33 -19.99 -1.81 -12.33
C ASP A 33 -21.38 -2.37 -12.70
N GLY A 34 -22.45 -1.85 -12.06
CA GLY A 34 -23.80 -2.29 -12.30
C GLY A 34 -24.13 -3.66 -11.76
N GLN A 35 -23.27 -4.21 -10.91
CA GLN A 35 -23.44 -5.52 -10.27
C GLN A 35 -24.18 -5.38 -8.94
N LYS A 36 -24.17 -6.44 -8.12
CA LYS A 36 -24.77 -6.41 -6.79
C LYS A 36 -24.15 -5.32 -5.91
N GLU A 37 -24.99 -4.74 -5.04
CA GLU A 37 -24.49 -3.91 -3.96
C GLU A 37 -23.54 -4.72 -3.08
N GLU A 38 -22.43 -4.14 -2.75
CA GLU A 38 -21.40 -4.77 -1.94
C GLU A 38 -21.01 -3.82 -0.82
N GLU A 39 -20.74 -4.35 0.37
CA GLU A 39 -20.30 -3.54 1.49
C GLU A 39 -18.90 -2.99 1.21
N TRP A 40 -18.74 -1.67 1.35
CA TRP A 40 -17.46 -1.01 1.16
C TRP A 40 -16.76 -0.80 2.50
N HIS A 41 -15.46 -0.94 2.49
CA HIS A 41 -14.61 -0.81 3.67
C HIS A 41 -13.53 0.22 3.46
N GLY A 42 -13.10 0.87 4.54
CA GLY A 42 -11.87 1.64 4.54
C GLY A 42 -10.68 0.70 4.60
N VAL A 43 -9.63 0.98 3.84
CA VAL A 43 -8.46 0.09 3.78
C VAL A 43 -7.55 0.36 4.98
N CYS A 44 -7.38 -0.64 5.82
CA CYS A 44 -6.39 -0.61 6.90
C CYS A 44 -5.73 -1.99 6.98
N ILE A 45 -4.42 -2.03 6.85
CA ILE A 45 -3.67 -3.27 6.67
C ILE A 45 -2.51 -3.28 7.65
N ASP A 46 -2.36 -4.38 8.36
CA ASP A 46 -1.23 -4.62 9.24
C ASP A 46 -0.05 -5.13 8.39
N ILE A 47 0.97 -4.33 8.26
CA ILE A 47 2.15 -4.67 7.45
C ILE A 47 3.23 -5.22 8.38
N ASP A 48 3.65 -6.46 8.12
CA ASP A 48 4.56 -7.22 8.98
C ASP A 48 6.04 -6.91 8.75
N ILE A 49 6.35 -6.04 7.81
CA ILE A 49 7.73 -5.72 7.45
C ILE A 49 7.93 -4.20 7.49
N PRO A 50 9.15 -3.71 7.70
CA PRO A 50 9.39 -2.27 7.72
C PRO A 50 8.95 -1.60 6.41
N CYS A 51 8.32 -0.46 6.53
CA CYS A 51 7.93 0.35 5.38
C CYS A 51 8.00 1.83 5.74
N GLU A 52 8.06 2.67 4.73
CA GLU A 52 8.15 4.11 4.90
C GLU A 52 7.27 4.80 3.86
N LEU A 53 6.46 5.74 4.30
CA LEU A 53 5.60 6.53 3.43
C LEU A 53 6.12 7.97 3.42
N ILE A 54 6.49 8.46 2.25
CA ILE A 54 7.11 9.78 2.08
C ILE A 54 6.24 10.63 1.14
N PRO A 55 5.91 11.88 1.51
CA PRO A 55 5.20 12.77 0.59
C PRO A 55 6.01 12.97 -0.69
N SER A 56 5.35 12.90 -1.85
CA SER A 56 5.98 13.20 -3.12
C SER A 56 5.96 14.71 -3.39
N ARG A 57 6.52 15.14 -4.52
CA ARG A 57 6.48 16.55 -4.93
C ARG A 57 5.05 17.01 -5.26
N THR A 58 4.19 16.07 -5.66
CA THR A 58 2.80 16.38 -5.99
C THR A 58 1.99 16.39 -4.70
N PRO A 59 1.32 17.51 -4.36
CA PRO A 59 0.51 17.56 -3.14
C PRO A 59 -0.52 16.43 -3.08
N GLY A 60 -0.61 15.77 -1.93
CA GLY A 60 -1.56 14.67 -1.73
C GLY A 60 -1.09 13.32 -2.23
N HIS A 61 0.06 13.26 -2.90
CA HIS A 61 0.64 12.00 -3.39
C HIS A 61 1.80 11.57 -2.50
N HIS A 62 2.03 10.26 -2.44
CA HIS A 62 3.05 9.66 -1.57
C HIS A 62 3.81 8.57 -2.29
N HIS A 63 5.03 8.34 -1.84
CA HIS A 63 5.84 7.21 -2.27
C HIS A 63 5.95 6.22 -1.11
N LEU A 64 5.64 4.96 -1.37
CA LEU A 64 5.72 3.89 -0.38
C LEU A 64 6.92 3.01 -0.67
N TYR A 65 7.77 2.83 0.33
CA TYR A 65 8.91 1.92 0.30
C TYR A 65 8.64 0.78 1.26
N ILE A 66 8.67 -0.45 0.76
CA ILE A 66 8.46 -1.65 1.57
C ILE A 66 9.78 -2.44 1.55
N GLU A 67 10.25 -2.84 2.73
CA GLU A 67 11.51 -3.57 2.85
C GLU A 67 11.33 -5.03 2.43
N ARG A 68 11.00 -5.24 1.15
CA ARG A 68 10.76 -6.54 0.56
C ARG A 68 11.05 -6.51 -0.93
N ALA A 69 11.87 -7.45 -1.40
CA ALA A 69 12.07 -7.67 -2.82
C ALA A 69 11.11 -8.76 -3.31
N LEU A 70 10.56 -8.59 -4.50
CA LEU A 70 9.65 -9.55 -5.12
C LEU A 70 10.13 -9.94 -6.50
N PRO A 71 9.91 -11.20 -6.91
CA PRO A 71 10.06 -11.55 -8.33
C PRO A 71 9.17 -10.65 -9.17
N TRP A 72 9.63 -10.28 -10.36
CA TRP A 72 8.89 -9.33 -11.18
C TRP A 72 7.46 -9.80 -11.48
N SER A 73 7.26 -11.11 -11.69
CA SER A 73 5.93 -11.65 -11.93
C SER A 73 4.94 -11.36 -10.79
N LYS A 74 5.41 -11.42 -9.55
CA LYS A 74 4.59 -11.08 -8.39
C LYS A 74 4.41 -9.58 -8.26
N TYR A 75 5.44 -8.80 -8.57
CA TYR A 75 5.38 -7.35 -8.53
C TYR A 75 4.34 -6.82 -9.53
N VAL A 76 4.29 -7.39 -10.72
CA VAL A 76 3.27 -7.04 -11.73
C VAL A 76 1.86 -7.26 -11.18
N LYS A 77 1.62 -8.41 -10.53
CA LYS A 77 0.32 -8.69 -9.93
C LYS A 77 -0.06 -7.67 -8.87
N LEU A 78 0.91 -7.30 -8.03
CA LEU A 78 0.69 -6.26 -7.02
C LEU A 78 0.30 -4.93 -7.66
N LEU A 79 1.03 -4.50 -8.69
CA LEU A 79 0.72 -3.26 -9.40
C LEU A 79 -0.66 -3.30 -10.04
N GLN A 80 -1.03 -4.42 -10.65
CA GLN A 80 -2.34 -4.57 -11.28
C GLN A 80 -3.48 -4.46 -10.27
N VAL A 81 -3.34 -5.11 -9.11
CA VAL A 81 -4.36 -5.05 -8.05
C VAL A 81 -4.46 -3.64 -7.46
N LEU A 82 -3.32 -3.00 -7.21
CA LEU A 82 -3.32 -1.64 -6.68
C LEU A 82 -3.97 -0.66 -7.64
N ALA A 83 -3.76 -0.82 -8.95
CA ALA A 83 -4.41 0.02 -9.96
C ALA A 83 -5.91 -0.27 -10.06
N GLU A 84 -6.30 -1.53 -10.00
CA GLU A 84 -7.70 -1.93 -10.01
C GLU A 84 -8.45 -1.35 -8.80
N CYS A 85 -7.78 -1.32 -7.64
CA CYS A 85 -8.33 -0.74 -6.42
C CYS A 85 -8.22 0.80 -6.36
N GLU A 86 -7.72 1.43 -7.42
CA GLU A 86 -7.57 2.88 -7.51
C GLU A 86 -6.64 3.48 -6.45
N ILE A 87 -5.71 2.67 -5.94
CA ILE A 87 -4.69 3.13 -4.97
C ILE A 87 -3.53 3.78 -5.71
N ILE A 88 -3.21 3.27 -6.91
CA ILE A 88 -2.23 3.89 -7.81
C ILE A 88 -2.90 4.16 -9.16
N GLU A 89 -2.34 5.09 -9.92
CA GLU A 89 -2.86 5.41 -11.24
C GLU A 89 -2.61 4.28 -12.24
N GLN A 90 -3.59 3.99 -13.08
CA GLN A 90 -3.46 2.93 -14.09
C GLN A 90 -2.32 3.22 -15.06
N GLY A 91 -2.12 4.49 -15.43
CA GLY A 91 -1.03 4.89 -16.30
C GLY A 91 0.34 4.58 -15.72
N TYR A 92 0.51 4.80 -14.40
CA TYR A 92 1.74 4.47 -13.70
C TYR A 92 2.00 2.96 -13.71
N ALA A 93 0.96 2.17 -13.41
CA ALA A 93 1.06 0.71 -13.43
C ALA A 93 1.40 0.20 -14.83
N TYR A 94 0.70 0.68 -15.85
CA TYR A 94 0.94 0.29 -17.24
C TYR A 94 2.37 0.62 -17.67
N ALA A 95 2.82 1.86 -17.43
CA ALA A 95 4.16 2.28 -17.81
C ALA A 95 5.24 1.46 -17.08
N SER A 96 5.02 1.16 -15.80
CA SER A 96 5.94 0.36 -15.01
C SER A 96 6.06 -1.07 -15.55
N ILE A 97 4.93 -1.66 -15.92
CA ILE A 97 4.91 -3.01 -16.49
C ILE A 97 5.64 -3.03 -17.84
N GLN A 98 5.43 -2.02 -18.67
CA GLN A 98 6.10 -1.89 -19.97
C GLN A 98 7.61 -1.71 -19.82
N ARG A 99 8.04 -0.90 -18.85
CA ARG A 99 9.47 -0.67 -18.56
C ARG A 99 10.13 -1.82 -17.82
N LYS A 100 9.33 -2.70 -17.21
CA LYS A 100 9.78 -3.78 -16.33
C LYS A 100 10.48 -3.27 -15.06
N MET A 101 10.04 -2.11 -14.57
CA MET A 101 10.50 -1.51 -13.30
C MET A 101 9.59 -0.38 -12.88
N THR A 102 9.53 -0.12 -11.58
CA THR A 102 8.90 1.10 -11.08
C THR A 102 9.95 2.18 -10.87
N CYS A 103 9.57 3.43 -11.10
CA CYS A 103 10.46 4.57 -10.93
C CYS A 103 9.76 5.63 -10.09
N LEU A 104 10.49 6.24 -9.17
CA LEU A 104 10.00 7.32 -8.33
C LEU A 104 10.96 8.49 -8.44
N ARG A 105 10.40 9.70 -8.61
CA ARG A 105 11.19 10.92 -8.60
C ARG A 105 11.32 11.43 -7.18
N LEU A 106 12.54 11.70 -6.77
CA LEU A 106 12.83 12.30 -5.47
C LEU A 106 13.36 13.71 -5.65
N PRO A 107 13.12 14.61 -4.68
CA PRO A 107 13.80 15.90 -4.66
C PRO A 107 15.32 15.68 -4.67
N ASP A 108 16.05 16.51 -5.42
CA ASP A 108 17.50 16.36 -5.61
C ASP A 108 18.26 16.22 -4.29
N LYS A 109 17.85 17.02 -3.29
CA LYS A 109 18.50 17.01 -1.98
C LYS A 109 18.36 15.69 -1.21
N TYR A 110 17.41 14.84 -1.61
CA TYR A 110 17.19 13.54 -0.95
C TYR A 110 17.66 12.36 -1.79
N TYR A 111 17.99 12.56 -3.04
CA TYR A 111 18.19 11.48 -3.99
C TYR A 111 19.26 10.48 -3.55
N GLU A 112 20.48 10.96 -3.30
CA GLU A 112 21.59 10.08 -2.93
C GLU A 112 21.39 9.43 -1.56
N ALA A 113 20.90 10.19 -0.58
CA ALA A 113 20.64 9.66 0.75
C ALA A 113 19.59 8.55 0.71
N LYS A 114 18.48 8.76 0.02
CA LYS A 114 17.42 7.76 -0.08
C LYS A 114 17.86 6.54 -0.87
N LYS A 115 18.64 6.72 -1.92
CA LYS A 115 19.20 5.63 -2.72
C LYS A 115 20.07 4.70 -1.87
N VAL A 116 20.95 5.27 -1.03
CA VAL A 116 21.79 4.49 -0.11
C VAL A 116 20.94 3.76 0.92
N GLU A 117 19.97 4.46 1.52
CA GLU A 117 19.07 3.87 2.51
C GLU A 117 18.30 2.68 1.95
N ILE A 118 17.75 2.80 0.73
CA ILE A 118 17.01 1.71 0.09
C ILE A 118 17.92 0.51 -0.17
N LYS A 119 19.13 0.75 -0.66
CA LYS A 119 20.10 -0.32 -0.89
C LYS A 119 20.43 -1.07 0.40
N GLU A 120 20.64 -0.35 1.48
CA GLU A 120 20.94 -0.97 2.79
C GLU A 120 19.74 -1.76 3.32
N SER A 121 18.52 -1.25 3.16
CA SER A 121 17.34 -1.94 3.66
C SER A 121 17.09 -3.27 2.95
N PHE A 122 17.45 -3.41 1.68
CA PHE A 122 17.32 -4.66 0.96
C PHE A 122 18.49 -5.62 1.13
N LYS A 123 19.62 -5.14 1.62
CA LYS A 123 20.85 -5.92 1.72
C LYS A 123 20.66 -7.23 2.47
N HIS A 124 20.09 -7.19 3.66
CA HIS A 124 19.87 -8.40 4.47
C HIS A 124 18.93 -9.39 3.80
N PHE A 125 17.88 -8.88 3.17
CA PHE A 125 16.94 -9.74 2.46
C PHE A 125 17.60 -10.43 1.28
N LEU A 126 18.41 -9.71 0.51
CA LEU A 126 19.13 -10.26 -0.64
C LEU A 126 20.19 -11.28 -0.21
N GLU A 127 20.90 -11.01 0.89
CA GLU A 127 21.86 -11.95 1.46
C GLU A 127 21.19 -13.25 1.90
N LYS A 128 20.01 -13.16 2.51
CA LYS A 128 19.22 -14.31 2.92
C LYS A 128 18.80 -15.15 1.71
N LEU A 129 18.35 -14.52 0.63
CA LEU A 129 17.98 -15.22 -0.60
C LEU A 129 19.18 -15.98 -1.18
N ALA A 130 20.35 -15.36 -1.22
CA ALA A 130 21.57 -15.98 -1.72
C ALA A 130 21.95 -17.22 -0.90
N LYS A 131 21.81 -17.15 0.43
CA LYS A 131 22.07 -18.31 1.32
C LYS A 131 21.08 -19.44 1.06
N ASP A 132 19.80 -19.12 0.90
CA ASP A 132 18.76 -20.13 0.66
C ASP A 132 18.99 -20.85 -0.67
N GLU A 133 19.51 -20.16 -1.68
CA GLU A 133 19.85 -20.76 -2.98
C GLU A 133 21.07 -21.68 -2.90
N ASN A 134 22.04 -21.34 -2.07
CA ASN A 134 23.31 -22.06 -1.96
C ASN A 134 23.33 -23.11 -0.83
N GLY A 135 22.32 -23.11 -0.03
CA GLY A 135 22.26 -23.96 1.14
C GLY A 135 21.13 -24.90 1.18
#